data_f2452e00d689780edb1d617424b623af
#
_entry.id   f2452e00d689780edb1d617424b623af
#
_cell.length_a   1.000
_cell.length_b   1.000
_cell.length_c   1.000
_cell.angle_alpha   90.00
_cell.angle_beta   90.00
_cell.angle_gamma   90.00
#
_symmetry.space_group_name_H-M   'P 1'
#
loop_
_entity.id
_entity.type
_entity.pdbx_description
1 polymer ?
#
loop_
_entity_poly.entity_id
_entity_poly.type
_entity_poly.pdbx_seq_one_letter_code
_entity_poly.pdbx_strand_id
1 'polypeptide(L)' 'MTKTDKLLVRLLSRPKDFTYNELRTFLSTFGYIEVQGSGSRVCFEKKGHKIKLHKPHPGNILKRYQLDLIIEELKNRGLI' A
#
# COMPACT_ATOMS: atom_id res chain seq x y z
N MET A 1 -17.86 -7.93 -7.41
CA MET A 1 -16.52 -7.36 -7.16
C MET A 1 -15.83 -8.10 -6.03
N THR A 2 -14.57 -8.40 -6.22
CA THR A 2 -13.77 -9.02 -5.17
C THR A 2 -13.36 -7.96 -4.15
N LYS A 3 -12.84 -8.42 -3.01
CA LYS A 3 -12.29 -7.52 -1.99
C LYS A 3 -11.14 -6.67 -2.58
N THR A 4 -10.31 -7.29 -3.43
CA THR A 4 -9.21 -6.59 -4.10
C THR A 4 -9.73 -5.47 -4.99
N ASP A 5 -10.79 -5.72 -5.77
CA ASP A 5 -11.37 -4.70 -6.64
C ASP A 5 -11.90 -3.51 -5.84
N LYS A 6 -12.56 -3.79 -4.71
CA LYS A 6 -13.08 -2.73 -3.84
C LYS A 6 -11.95 -1.88 -3.26
N LEU A 7 -10.87 -2.54 -2.83
CA LEU A 7 -9.72 -1.83 -2.28
C LEU A 7 -9.01 -1.00 -3.35
N LEU A 8 -8.93 -1.50 -4.59
CA LEU A 8 -8.35 -0.74 -5.69
C LEU A 8 -9.15 0.53 -5.97
N VAL A 9 -10.47 0.42 -6.03
CA VAL A 9 -11.33 1.58 -6.25
C VAL A 9 -11.12 2.61 -5.13
N ARG A 10 -11.08 2.16 -3.87
CA ARG A 10 -10.82 3.05 -2.74
C ARG A 10 -9.46 3.73 -2.88
N LEU A 11 -8.41 2.96 -3.17
CA LEU A 11 -7.06 3.49 -3.30
C LEU A 11 -6.99 4.56 -4.39
N LEU A 12 -7.57 4.29 -5.56
CA LEU A 12 -7.53 5.22 -6.68
C LEU A 12 -8.31 6.51 -6.40
N SER A 13 -9.32 6.45 -5.54
CA SER A 13 -10.07 7.65 -5.13
C SER A 13 -9.33 8.50 -4.11
N ARG A 14 -8.21 8.01 -3.57
CA ARG A 14 -7.39 8.69 -2.58
C ARG A 14 -8.20 9.21 -1.40
N PRO A 15 -8.90 8.30 -0.68
CA PRO A 15 -9.74 8.73 0.44
C PRO A 15 -8.87 9.20 1.61
N LYS A 16 -9.47 9.98 2.50
CA LYS A 16 -8.76 10.49 3.67
C LYS A 16 -8.69 9.48 4.81
N ASP A 17 -9.31 8.32 4.65
CA ASP A 17 -9.39 7.30 5.70
C ASP A 17 -8.88 5.92 5.26
N PHE A 18 -8.00 5.88 4.26
CA PHE A 18 -7.42 4.61 3.82
C PHE A 18 -6.41 4.14 4.86
N THR A 19 -6.66 2.96 5.44
CA THR A 19 -5.83 2.46 6.54
C THR A 19 -4.64 1.66 6.07
N TYR A 20 -3.64 1.54 6.94
CA TYR A 20 -2.48 0.69 6.70
C TYR A 20 -2.89 -0.78 6.54
N ASN A 21 -3.85 -1.24 7.32
CA ASN A 21 -4.33 -2.62 7.20
C ASN A 21 -4.99 -2.88 5.86
N GLU A 22 -5.73 -1.92 5.33
CA GLU A 22 -6.30 -2.04 3.99
C GLU A 22 -5.20 -2.15 2.94
N LEU A 23 -4.12 -1.38 3.09
CA LEU A 23 -2.98 -1.45 2.19
C LEU A 23 -2.30 -2.81 2.25
N ARG A 24 -2.06 -3.33 3.45
CA ARG A 24 -1.45 -4.66 3.62
C ARG A 24 -2.27 -5.73 2.90
N THR A 25 -3.58 -5.72 3.13
CA THR A 25 -4.47 -6.68 2.49
C THR A 25 -4.40 -6.55 0.97
N PHE A 26 -4.47 -5.32 0.48
CA PHE A 26 -4.43 -5.06 -0.96
C PHE A 26 -3.13 -5.56 -1.60
N LEU A 27 -1.99 -5.18 -1.03
CA LEU A 27 -0.70 -5.57 -1.58
C LEU A 27 -0.46 -7.08 -1.48
N SER A 28 -0.97 -7.73 -0.43
CA SER A 28 -0.82 -9.17 -0.29
C SER A 28 -1.52 -9.92 -1.43
N THR A 29 -2.58 -9.36 -2.00
CA THR A 29 -3.28 -10.01 -3.12
C THR A 29 -2.44 -10.01 -4.40
N PHE A 30 -1.45 -9.13 -4.51
CA PHE A 30 -0.50 -9.11 -5.62
C PHE A 30 0.76 -9.91 -5.33
N GLY A 31 0.85 -10.53 -4.15
CA GLY A 31 2.02 -11.32 -3.79
C GLY A 31 3.13 -10.56 -3.07
N TYR A 32 2.88 -9.32 -2.64
CA TYR A 32 3.86 -8.58 -1.86
C TYR A 32 3.94 -9.12 -0.43
N ILE A 33 5.16 -9.16 0.10
CA ILE A 33 5.44 -9.60 1.46
C ILE A 33 5.85 -8.38 2.27
N GLU A 34 5.24 -8.20 3.44
CA GLU A 34 5.58 -7.12 4.34
C GLU A 34 6.86 -7.47 5.11
N VAL A 35 7.86 -6.59 5.04
CA VAL A 35 9.11 -6.75 5.78
C VAL A 35 9.25 -5.56 6.71
N GLN A 36 9.33 -5.82 8.02
CA GLN A 36 9.48 -4.78 9.03
C GLN A 36 10.92 -4.28 9.05
N GLY A 37 11.09 -2.95 9.05
CA GLY A 37 12.38 -2.33 9.23
C GLY A 37 12.53 -1.79 10.64
N SER A 38 13.51 -0.90 10.83
CA SER A 38 13.71 -0.23 12.13
C SER A 38 12.61 0.80 12.37
N GLY A 39 12.11 0.84 13.61
CA GLY A 39 11.07 1.80 13.99
C GLY A 39 9.80 1.62 13.18
N SER A 40 9.32 2.69 12.57
CA SER A 40 8.09 2.66 11.78
C SER A 40 8.31 2.32 10.32
N ARG A 41 9.53 1.99 9.92
CA ARG A 41 9.83 1.67 8.52
C ARG A 41 9.28 0.31 8.16
N VAL A 42 8.74 0.21 6.94
CA VAL A 42 8.22 -1.03 6.41
C VAL A 42 8.49 -1.08 4.91
N CYS A 43 8.69 -2.29 4.39
CA CYS A 43 8.93 -2.52 2.97
C CYS A 43 8.02 -3.64 2.49
N PHE A 44 7.36 -3.44 1.36
CA PHE A 44 6.60 -4.50 0.69
C PHE A 44 7.43 -4.98 -0.49
N GLU A 45 7.76 -6.25 -0.51
CA GLU A 45 8.66 -6.84 -1.51
C GLU A 45 7.97 -7.88 -2.37
N LYS A 46 8.27 -7.85 -3.67
CA LYS A 46 7.80 -8.85 -4.63
C LYS A 46 8.80 -8.94 -5.78
N LYS A 47 9.46 -10.09 -5.92
CA LYS A 47 10.37 -10.36 -7.05
C LYS A 47 11.36 -9.20 -7.31
N GLY A 48 11.96 -8.69 -6.25
CA GLY A 48 12.94 -7.61 -6.37
C GLY A 48 12.34 -6.21 -6.38
N HIS A 49 11.03 -6.07 -6.57
CA HIS A 49 10.38 -4.77 -6.46
C HIS A 49 10.09 -4.46 -4.99
N LYS A 50 10.47 -3.28 -4.56
CA LYS A 50 10.32 -2.88 -3.16
C LYS A 50 9.55 -1.57 -3.08
N ILE A 51 8.52 -1.54 -2.24
CA ILE A 51 7.78 -0.32 -1.94
C ILE A 51 8.08 0.02 -0.48
N LYS A 52 8.87 1.06 -0.26
CA LYS A 52 9.30 1.47 1.09
C LYS A 52 8.42 2.60 1.57
N LEU A 53 7.93 2.48 2.80
CA LEU A 53 7.15 3.56 3.40
C LEU A 53 7.26 3.50 4.93
N HIS A 54 6.71 4.54 5.57
CA HIS A 54 6.62 4.58 7.03
C HIS A 54 5.19 4.26 7.44
N LYS A 55 5.03 3.44 8.48
CA LYS A 55 3.70 3.20 9.05
C LYS A 55 3.14 4.52 9.57
N PRO A 56 1.85 4.80 9.32
CA PRO A 56 1.23 6.01 9.85
C PRO A 56 1.31 6.05 11.37
N HIS A 57 1.58 7.23 11.93
CA HIS A 57 1.69 7.40 13.36
C HIS A 57 1.34 8.84 13.76
N PRO A 58 0.54 9.06 14.80
CA PRO A 58 -0.22 8.08 15.56
C PRO A 58 -1.39 7.54 14.73
N GLY A 59 -1.88 6.37 15.05
CA GLY A 59 -2.98 5.77 14.31
C GLY A 59 -2.52 4.97 13.10
N ASN A 60 -3.44 4.72 12.15
CA ASN A 60 -3.15 3.85 11.02
C ASN A 60 -3.68 4.39 9.68
N ILE A 61 -3.96 5.69 9.60
CA ILE A 61 -4.48 6.31 8.37
C ILE A 61 -3.31 6.78 7.51
N LEU A 62 -3.27 6.33 6.26
CA LEU A 62 -2.23 6.73 5.32
C LEU A 62 -2.45 8.16 4.82
N LYS A 63 -1.34 8.87 4.64
CA LYS A 63 -1.36 10.23 4.11
C LYS A 63 -1.49 10.19 2.58
N ARG A 64 -2.00 11.27 2.00
CA ARG A 64 -2.22 11.33 0.56
C ARG A 64 -0.94 11.06 -0.24
N TYR A 65 0.19 11.61 0.16
CA TYR A 65 1.42 11.39 -0.57
C TYR A 65 1.84 9.91 -0.57
N GLN A 66 1.48 9.18 0.49
CA GLN A 66 1.76 7.75 0.55
C GLN A 66 0.88 6.98 -0.44
N LEU A 67 -0.39 7.36 -0.54
CA LEU A 67 -1.30 6.76 -1.52
C LEU A 67 -0.81 7.03 -2.95
N ASP A 68 -0.38 8.26 -3.22
CA ASP A 68 0.13 8.62 -4.53
C ASP A 68 1.37 7.80 -4.89
N LEU A 69 2.29 7.63 -3.94
CA LEU A 69 3.48 6.83 -4.14
C LEU A 69 3.14 5.38 -4.49
N ILE A 70 2.23 4.79 -3.73
CA ILE A 70 1.83 3.40 -3.93
C ILE A 70 1.17 3.22 -5.29
N ILE A 71 0.26 4.12 -5.65
CA ILE A 71 -0.42 4.07 -6.95
C ILE A 71 0.60 4.15 -8.08
N GLU A 72 1.54 5.09 -8.00
CA GLU A 72 2.55 5.26 -9.03
C GLU A 72 3.44 4.01 -9.16
N GLU A 73 3.88 3.45 -8.03
CA GLU A 73 4.70 2.25 -8.04
C GLU A 73 3.97 1.08 -8.70
N LEU A 74 2.70 0.90 -8.39
CA LEU A 74 1.92 -0.20 -8.96
C LEU A 74 1.65 0.01 -10.45
N LYS A 75 1.41 1.25 -10.88
CA LYS A 75 1.25 1.56 -12.30
C LYS A 75 2.53 1.31 -13.08
N ASN A 76 3.67 1.70 -12.52
CA ASN A 76 4.97 1.50 -13.16
C ASN A 76 5.28 0.02 -13.36
N ARG A 77 4.74 -0.84 -12.51
CA ARG A 77 4.92 -2.29 -12.62
C ARG A 77 3.81 -2.95 -13.47
N GLY A 78 2.87 -2.17 -13.96
CA GLY A 78 1.78 -2.71 -14.77
C GLY A 78 0.75 -3.51 -14.00
N LEU A 79 0.70 -3.34 -12.67
CA LEU A 79 -0.23 -4.10 -11.83
C LEU A 79 -1.61 -3.46 -11.75
N ILE A 80 -1.70 -2.17 -12.00
CA ILE A 80 -2.97 -1.46 -12.02
C ILE A 80 -3.03 -0.46 -13.18
#